data_c0a7b3f488e05729a7eafb126f2f95c5
#
_entry.id   c0a7b3f488e05729a7eafb126f2f95c5
#
_cell.length_a   1.000
_cell.length_b   1.000
_cell.length_c   1.000
_cell.angle_alpha   90.00
_cell.angle_beta   90.00
_cell.angle_gamma   90.00
#
_symmetry.space_group_name_H-M   'P 1'
#
loop_
_entity.id
_entity.type
_entity.pdbx_description
1 polymer ?
#
loop_
_entity_poly.entity_id
_entity_poly.type
_entity_poly.pdbx_seq_one_letter_code
_entity_poly.pdbx_strand_id
1 'polypeptide(L)'
;HYPNRFAVFANVDFDGVGKPGWSEKAVAQLEADIKNGAKGLKVYKSLGLRDTDSSGKRLAVDDERLSAIWEKCGELGVPVLIHSADPKPFWDEVNSDNERWLELKTHPRRKRSATDPAPWEQIIAEQHRMFKKHPKTNFINAHMGWYANDLGTLASLMDEIPNMYVGIGAIIAELGRQPKNAHKFFVKYQDRVLFGKDSWKPDEFPTYFRVLESDDEYFPYHKKYHAFWAMYGM
;
A
#
# COMPACT_ATOMS: atom_id res chain seq x y z
N HIS A 1 4.94 -11.81 -23.32
CA HIS A 1 4.04 -12.57 -24.19
C HIS A 1 3.44 -13.82 -23.50
N TYR A 2 3.04 -13.68 -22.22
CA TYR A 2 2.36 -14.73 -21.46
C TYR A 2 1.09 -14.16 -20.82
N PRO A 3 0.05 -13.79 -21.59
CA PRO A 3 -1.13 -13.05 -21.12
C PRO A 3 -1.92 -13.80 -20.03
N ASN A 4 -1.78 -15.12 -19.97
CA ASN A 4 -2.45 -15.96 -18.98
C ASN A 4 -1.60 -16.18 -17.69
N ARG A 5 -0.40 -15.59 -17.61
CA ARG A 5 0.51 -15.74 -16.46
C ARG A 5 0.82 -14.43 -15.75
N PHE A 6 0.59 -13.29 -16.41
CA PHE A 6 0.89 -11.97 -15.87
C PHE A 6 -0.32 -11.06 -15.99
N ALA A 7 -0.63 -10.36 -14.91
CA ALA A 7 -1.54 -9.22 -14.90
C ALA A 7 -0.68 -7.94 -14.84
N VAL A 8 -0.69 -7.17 -15.92
CA VAL A 8 0.02 -5.88 -15.99
C VAL A 8 -0.92 -4.79 -15.51
N PHE A 9 -0.42 -3.88 -14.69
CA PHE A 9 -1.14 -2.69 -14.25
C PHE A 9 -0.61 -1.47 -14.97
N ALA A 10 -1.53 -0.61 -15.43
CA ALA A 10 -1.22 0.68 -16.01
C ALA A 10 -0.66 1.65 -14.97
N ASN A 11 -0.04 2.72 -15.41
CA ASN A 11 0.34 3.87 -14.60
C ASN A 11 -0.25 5.14 -15.19
N VAL A 12 -0.48 6.14 -14.36
CA VAL A 12 -0.83 7.50 -14.76
C VAL A 12 0.35 8.41 -14.42
N ASP A 13 0.68 9.28 -15.35
CA ASP A 13 1.61 10.37 -15.12
C ASP A 13 0.87 11.54 -14.47
N PHE A 14 1.28 11.88 -13.24
CA PHE A 14 0.68 12.99 -12.48
C PHE A 14 1.35 14.33 -12.75
N ASP A 15 2.38 14.39 -13.58
CA ASP A 15 3.00 15.63 -14.00
C ASP A 15 2.00 16.48 -14.80
N GLY A 16 1.83 17.70 -14.35
CA GLY A 16 0.92 18.62 -15.01
C GLY A 16 -0.51 18.65 -14.49
N VAL A 17 -0.79 17.95 -13.37
CA VAL A 17 -2.08 18.15 -12.64
C VAL A 17 -2.32 19.63 -12.40
N GLY A 18 -3.52 20.11 -12.76
CA GLY A 18 -3.87 21.53 -12.74
C GLY A 18 -3.67 22.27 -14.07
N LYS A 19 -3.03 21.67 -15.07
CA LYS A 19 -3.01 22.21 -16.44
C LYS A 19 -4.31 21.87 -17.18
N PRO A 20 -4.81 22.76 -18.05
CA PRO A 20 -5.99 22.47 -18.87
C PRO A 20 -5.84 21.18 -19.68
N GLY A 21 -6.86 20.34 -19.68
CA GLY A 21 -6.92 19.10 -20.45
C GLY A 21 -6.07 17.95 -19.89
N TRP A 22 -5.42 18.12 -18.72
CA TRP A 22 -4.63 17.04 -18.12
C TRP A 22 -5.50 15.83 -17.73
N SER A 23 -6.61 16.08 -17.05
CA SER A 23 -7.51 15.02 -16.56
C SER A 23 -8.06 14.18 -17.70
N GLU A 24 -8.54 14.83 -18.77
CA GLU A 24 -9.07 14.18 -19.96
C GLU A 24 -8.03 13.29 -20.63
N LYS A 25 -6.79 13.77 -20.74
CA LYS A 25 -5.69 12.99 -21.32
C LYS A 25 -5.32 11.80 -20.45
N ALA A 26 -5.24 11.98 -19.13
CA ALA A 26 -4.91 10.92 -18.18
C ALA A 26 -5.97 9.81 -18.20
N VAL A 27 -7.26 10.17 -18.22
CA VAL A 27 -8.37 9.23 -18.32
C VAL A 27 -8.37 8.50 -19.66
N ALA A 28 -8.17 9.20 -20.78
CA ALA A 28 -8.11 8.59 -22.10
C ALA A 28 -6.94 7.61 -22.25
N GLN A 29 -5.77 7.94 -21.69
CA GLN A 29 -4.62 7.05 -21.69
C GLN A 29 -4.89 5.80 -20.84
N LEU A 30 -5.44 5.95 -19.65
CA LEU A 30 -5.82 4.83 -18.77
C LEU A 30 -6.80 3.90 -19.48
N GLU A 31 -7.84 4.44 -20.12
CA GLU A 31 -8.82 3.66 -20.86
C GLU A 31 -8.17 2.88 -22.03
N ALA A 32 -7.26 3.51 -22.75
CA ALA A 32 -6.50 2.88 -23.81
C ALA A 32 -5.61 1.73 -23.29
N ASP A 33 -4.94 1.93 -22.15
CA ASP A 33 -4.08 0.92 -21.53
C ASP A 33 -4.89 -0.30 -21.06
N ILE A 34 -6.06 -0.08 -20.46
CA ILE A 34 -6.97 -1.17 -20.06
C ILE A 34 -7.48 -1.92 -21.28
N LYS A 35 -7.89 -1.21 -22.33
CA LYS A 35 -8.29 -1.81 -23.61
C LYS A 35 -7.16 -2.63 -24.25
N ASN A 36 -5.92 -2.21 -24.09
CA ASN A 36 -4.72 -2.91 -24.56
C ASN A 36 -4.28 -4.08 -23.65
N GLY A 37 -5.05 -4.36 -22.58
CA GLY A 37 -4.88 -5.57 -21.77
C GLY A 37 -4.35 -5.37 -20.36
N ALA A 38 -4.12 -4.13 -19.90
CA ALA A 38 -3.83 -3.87 -18.49
C ALA A 38 -5.03 -4.28 -17.62
N LYS A 39 -4.76 -4.77 -16.41
CA LYS A 39 -5.77 -5.36 -15.51
C LYS A 39 -6.11 -4.48 -14.31
N GLY A 40 -5.53 -3.32 -14.21
CA GLY A 40 -5.74 -2.34 -13.14
C GLY A 40 -4.81 -1.16 -13.28
N LEU A 41 -4.89 -0.26 -12.32
CA LEU A 41 -4.03 0.91 -12.20
C LEU A 41 -3.09 0.73 -10.99
N LYS A 42 -1.78 0.93 -11.17
CA LYS A 42 -0.81 1.03 -10.08
C LYS A 42 -0.49 2.49 -9.78
N VAL A 43 -0.66 2.87 -8.53
CA VAL A 43 -0.27 4.18 -7.98
C VAL A 43 0.88 3.99 -7.02
N TYR A 44 1.98 4.71 -7.23
CA TYR A 44 3.16 4.68 -6.37
C TYR A 44 3.04 5.72 -5.25
N LYS A 45 3.80 5.51 -4.18
CA LYS A 45 3.82 6.40 -3.01
C LYS A 45 4.35 7.81 -3.29
N SER A 46 4.92 8.05 -4.46
CA SER A 46 5.27 9.40 -4.89
C SER A 46 4.05 10.32 -4.86
N LEU A 47 2.91 9.83 -5.31
CA LEU A 47 1.63 10.51 -5.10
C LEU A 47 1.31 10.55 -3.60
N GLY A 48 1.09 11.73 -3.10
CA GLY A 48 0.91 11.99 -1.66
C GLY A 48 2.20 12.28 -0.88
N LEU A 49 3.38 11.85 -1.38
CA LEU A 49 4.66 12.14 -0.73
C LEU A 49 5.52 13.18 -1.44
N ARG A 50 5.62 13.12 -2.77
CA ARG A 50 6.59 13.95 -3.51
C ARG A 50 6.01 14.62 -4.74
N ASP A 51 5.00 14.00 -5.35
CA ASP A 51 4.41 14.54 -6.56
C ASP A 51 3.73 15.88 -6.23
N THR A 52 3.90 16.83 -7.13
CA THR A 52 3.35 18.18 -7.00
C THR A 52 2.47 18.50 -8.21
N ASP A 53 1.55 19.40 -8.02
CA ASP A 53 0.78 19.95 -9.12
C ASP A 53 1.60 20.99 -9.92
N SER A 54 1.01 21.56 -10.97
CA SER A 54 1.63 22.55 -11.84
C SER A 54 2.06 23.84 -11.15
N SER A 55 1.61 24.07 -9.91
CA SER A 55 2.01 25.21 -9.07
C SER A 55 3.14 24.85 -8.08
N GLY A 56 3.58 23.57 -8.04
CA GLY A 56 4.58 23.07 -7.10
C GLY A 56 4.01 22.68 -5.73
N LYS A 57 2.69 22.67 -5.56
CA LYS A 57 2.04 22.25 -4.32
C LYS A 57 1.95 20.71 -4.27
N ARG A 58 2.22 20.12 -3.09
CA ARG A 58 2.05 18.67 -2.84
C ARG A 58 0.68 18.19 -3.31
N LEU A 59 0.67 17.13 -4.08
CA LEU A 59 -0.54 16.52 -4.60
C LEU A 59 -1.03 15.44 -3.63
N ALA A 60 -2.18 15.67 -3.01
CA ALA A 60 -2.83 14.68 -2.15
C ALA A 60 -3.53 13.60 -3.00
N VAL A 61 -3.65 12.37 -2.47
CA VAL A 61 -4.30 11.28 -3.22
C VAL A 61 -5.81 11.49 -3.37
N ASP A 62 -6.43 12.29 -2.51
CA ASP A 62 -7.85 12.67 -2.55
C ASP A 62 -8.09 14.01 -3.23
N ASP A 63 -7.11 14.55 -3.94
CA ASP A 63 -7.29 15.79 -4.72
C ASP A 63 -8.42 15.61 -5.74
N GLU A 64 -9.36 16.56 -5.76
CA GLU A 64 -10.54 16.53 -6.62
C GLU A 64 -10.20 16.33 -8.10
N ARG A 65 -9.10 16.91 -8.53
CA ARG A 65 -8.61 16.83 -9.92
C ARG A 65 -8.26 15.41 -10.35
N LEU A 66 -8.05 14.48 -9.38
CA LEU A 66 -7.75 13.07 -9.62
C LEU A 66 -9.01 12.20 -9.65
N SER A 67 -10.17 12.72 -9.21
CA SER A 67 -11.41 11.93 -9.06
C SER A 67 -11.81 11.20 -10.34
N ALA A 68 -11.69 11.81 -11.50
CA ALA A 68 -12.03 11.20 -12.78
C ALA A 68 -11.22 9.93 -13.09
N ILE A 69 -9.99 9.82 -12.58
CA ILE A 69 -9.15 8.61 -12.74
C ILE A 69 -9.71 7.46 -11.90
N TRP A 70 -10.06 7.75 -10.65
CA TRP A 70 -10.63 6.76 -9.75
C TRP A 70 -12.00 6.28 -10.24
N GLU A 71 -12.84 7.22 -10.64
CA GLU A 71 -14.16 6.92 -11.23
C GLU A 71 -14.03 6.05 -12.49
N LYS A 72 -13.09 6.37 -13.37
CA LYS A 72 -12.85 5.59 -14.59
C LYS A 72 -12.43 4.14 -14.27
N CYS A 73 -11.61 3.91 -13.27
CA CYS A 73 -11.29 2.55 -12.82
C CYS A 73 -12.55 1.78 -12.39
N GLY A 74 -13.44 2.44 -11.65
CA GLY A 74 -14.73 1.85 -11.24
C GLY A 74 -15.65 1.57 -12.42
N GLU A 75 -15.76 2.48 -13.40
CA GLU A 75 -16.52 2.28 -14.63
C GLU A 75 -16.02 1.10 -15.47
N LEU A 76 -14.69 0.94 -15.54
CA LEU A 76 -14.04 -0.14 -16.28
C LEU A 76 -13.99 -1.45 -15.49
N GLY A 77 -14.44 -1.45 -14.22
CA GLY A 77 -14.41 -2.63 -13.35
C GLY A 77 -13.00 -3.13 -13.02
N VAL A 78 -11.99 -2.24 -13.03
CA VAL A 78 -10.60 -2.61 -12.75
C VAL A 78 -10.13 -2.05 -11.40
N PRO A 79 -9.29 -2.79 -10.63
CA PRO A 79 -8.82 -2.34 -9.34
C PRO A 79 -7.70 -1.28 -9.45
N VAL A 80 -7.57 -0.50 -8.38
CA VAL A 80 -6.44 0.40 -8.15
C VAL A 80 -5.55 -0.17 -7.06
N LEU A 81 -4.34 -0.60 -7.42
CA LEU A 81 -3.30 -0.97 -6.47
C LEU A 81 -2.54 0.29 -6.05
N ILE A 82 -2.77 0.75 -4.85
CA ILE A 82 -2.18 1.99 -4.34
C ILE A 82 -1.22 1.75 -3.18
N HIS A 83 -0.07 2.41 -3.23
CA HIS A 83 0.88 2.51 -2.14
C HIS A 83 0.88 3.97 -1.66
N SER A 84 0.39 4.23 -0.46
CA SER A 84 0.46 5.54 0.21
C SER A 84 1.37 5.47 1.41
N ALA A 85 2.04 6.58 1.70
CA ALA A 85 2.94 6.73 2.84
C ALA A 85 4.12 5.72 2.90
N ASP A 86 4.74 5.64 4.06
CA ASP A 86 5.71 4.66 4.53
C ASP A 86 5.27 4.21 5.94
N PRO A 87 5.92 3.23 6.59
CA PRO A 87 5.58 2.85 7.96
C PRO A 87 5.56 4.04 8.92
N LYS A 88 4.55 4.11 9.79
CA LYS A 88 4.40 5.21 10.76
C LYS A 88 5.67 5.49 11.57
N PRO A 89 6.45 4.49 12.05
CA PRO A 89 7.70 4.73 12.77
C PRO A 89 8.75 5.55 12.00
N PHE A 90 8.58 5.75 10.68
CA PHE A 90 9.47 6.64 9.92
C PHE A 90 9.23 8.13 10.24
N TRP A 91 8.07 8.48 10.78
CA TRP A 91 7.75 9.83 11.29
C TRP A 91 8.09 10.01 12.76
N ASP A 92 8.12 8.90 13.53
CA ASP A 92 8.36 8.92 14.96
C ASP A 92 9.85 9.14 15.29
N GLU A 93 10.16 9.54 16.51
CA GLU A 93 11.54 9.73 16.98
C GLU A 93 12.36 8.44 16.83
N VAL A 94 13.64 8.57 16.49
CA VAL A 94 14.56 7.44 16.34
C VAL A 94 15.24 7.14 17.68
N ASN A 95 14.52 6.46 18.54
CA ASN A 95 14.93 6.08 19.90
C ASN A 95 14.65 4.58 20.16
N SER A 96 14.82 4.12 21.40
CA SER A 96 14.61 2.71 21.81
C SER A 96 13.16 2.22 21.66
N ASP A 97 12.19 3.13 21.64
CA ASP A 97 10.77 2.79 21.58
C ASP A 97 10.28 2.64 20.12
N ASN A 98 11.11 3.06 19.16
CA ASN A 98 10.80 2.94 17.74
C ASN A 98 11.12 1.53 17.24
N GLU A 99 10.11 0.73 16.92
CA GLU A 99 10.28 -0.66 16.47
C GLU A 99 11.15 -0.80 15.20
N ARG A 100 11.29 0.28 14.40
CA ARG A 100 12.14 0.32 13.21
C ARG A 100 13.45 1.08 13.43
N TRP A 101 13.84 1.25 14.69
CA TRP A 101 15.06 1.95 15.09
C TRP A 101 16.30 1.51 14.31
N LEU A 102 16.57 0.21 14.22
CA LEU A 102 17.75 -0.32 13.53
C LEU A 102 17.69 -0.05 12.02
N GLU A 103 16.52 -0.17 11.42
CA GLU A 103 16.30 0.18 10.02
C GLU A 103 16.60 1.66 9.76
N LEU A 104 16.10 2.55 10.60
CA LEU A 104 16.32 4.00 10.45
C LEU A 104 17.77 4.41 10.76
N LYS A 105 18.45 3.73 11.68
CA LYS A 105 19.90 3.94 11.92
C LYS A 105 20.75 3.51 10.73
N THR A 106 20.43 2.39 10.09
CA THR A 106 21.18 1.87 8.93
C THR A 106 20.76 2.51 7.61
N HIS A 107 19.55 3.09 7.54
CA HIS A 107 18.99 3.73 6.34
C HIS A 107 18.38 5.11 6.69
N PRO A 108 19.18 6.10 7.13
CA PRO A 108 18.67 7.36 7.66
C PRO A 108 17.81 8.17 6.66
N ARG A 109 17.99 7.93 5.35
CA ARG A 109 17.17 8.57 4.30
C ARG A 109 15.70 8.16 4.32
N ARG A 110 15.33 7.10 5.06
CA ARG A 110 13.94 6.66 5.23
C ARG A 110 13.18 7.49 6.27
N LYS A 111 13.89 8.15 7.18
CA LYS A 111 13.29 9.03 8.19
C LYS A 111 12.50 10.15 7.50
N ARG A 112 11.30 10.41 8.00
CA ARG A 112 10.45 11.52 7.61
C ARG A 112 10.42 12.55 8.74
N SER A 113 10.12 13.80 8.42
CA SER A 113 9.81 14.77 9.44
C SER A 113 8.29 14.78 9.74
N ALA A 114 7.92 15.35 10.88
CA ALA A 114 6.51 15.42 11.26
C ALA A 114 5.66 16.26 10.29
N THR A 115 6.30 17.12 9.48
CA THR A 115 5.62 18.07 8.59
C THR A 115 6.05 17.99 7.12
N ASP A 116 7.06 17.16 6.79
CA ASP A 116 7.56 17.01 5.43
C ASP A 116 7.58 15.53 5.04
N PRO A 117 6.80 15.15 4.04
CA PRO A 117 5.93 15.98 3.17
C PRO A 117 4.61 16.43 3.82
N ALA A 118 4.13 15.74 4.83
CA ALA A 118 2.95 16.00 5.65
C ALA A 118 2.95 15.05 6.86
N PRO A 119 2.15 15.29 7.92
CA PRO A 119 1.93 14.31 8.99
C PRO A 119 1.45 12.97 8.43
N TRP A 120 1.92 11.86 9.00
CA TRP A 120 1.52 10.52 8.56
C TRP A 120 0.00 10.32 8.57
N GLU A 121 -0.64 10.76 9.64
CA GLU A 121 -2.09 10.67 9.85
C GLU A 121 -2.87 11.42 8.76
N GLN A 122 -2.34 12.54 8.29
CA GLN A 122 -2.95 13.30 7.19
C GLN A 122 -2.91 12.50 5.89
N ILE A 123 -1.74 11.93 5.52
CA ILE A 123 -1.58 11.18 4.27
C ILE A 123 -2.49 9.95 4.25
N ILE A 124 -2.59 9.26 5.37
CA ILE A 124 -3.46 8.09 5.51
C ILE A 124 -4.95 8.50 5.49
N ALA A 125 -5.31 9.59 6.13
CA ALA A 125 -6.68 10.10 6.09
C ALA A 125 -7.10 10.53 4.67
N GLU A 126 -6.19 11.12 3.90
CA GLU A 126 -6.42 11.44 2.47
C GLU A 126 -6.76 10.17 1.68
N GLN A 127 -6.01 9.08 1.89
CA GLN A 127 -6.28 7.80 1.24
C GLN A 127 -7.65 7.23 1.62
N HIS A 128 -8.01 7.23 2.90
CA HIS A 128 -9.30 6.70 3.35
C HIS A 128 -10.48 7.54 2.83
N ARG A 129 -10.35 8.87 2.80
CA ARG A 129 -11.37 9.75 2.18
C ARG A 129 -11.57 9.43 0.72
N MET A 130 -10.48 9.21 -0.03
CA MET A 130 -10.53 8.84 -1.44
C MET A 130 -11.25 7.50 -1.64
N PHE A 131 -10.97 6.47 -0.83
CA PHE A 131 -11.66 5.18 -0.92
C PHE A 131 -13.16 5.31 -0.67
N LYS A 132 -13.55 6.04 0.38
CA LYS A 132 -14.97 6.27 0.72
C LYS A 132 -15.70 7.08 -0.35
N LYS A 133 -15.03 8.04 -0.97
CA LYS A 133 -15.59 8.88 -2.01
C LYS A 133 -15.88 8.11 -3.31
N HIS A 134 -15.12 7.05 -3.59
CA HIS A 134 -15.22 6.27 -4.82
C HIS A 134 -15.66 4.81 -4.55
N PRO A 135 -16.88 4.57 -4.04
CA PRO A 135 -17.30 3.24 -3.57
C PRO A 135 -17.45 2.20 -4.69
N LYS A 136 -17.50 2.62 -5.96
CA LYS A 136 -17.56 1.73 -7.12
C LYS A 136 -16.19 1.23 -7.56
N THR A 137 -15.10 1.79 -7.03
CA THR A 137 -13.73 1.43 -7.36
C THR A 137 -13.14 0.57 -6.26
N ASN A 138 -12.64 -0.60 -6.61
CA ASN A 138 -11.93 -1.45 -5.66
C ASN A 138 -10.49 -0.98 -5.51
N PHE A 139 -10.08 -0.71 -4.27
CA PHE A 139 -8.72 -0.29 -3.94
C PHE A 139 -7.97 -1.41 -3.23
N ILE A 140 -6.82 -1.81 -3.78
CA ILE A 140 -5.89 -2.72 -3.13
C ILE A 140 -4.86 -1.86 -2.40
N ASN A 141 -5.00 -1.75 -1.09
CA ASN A 141 -4.12 -0.99 -0.23
C ASN A 141 -2.84 -1.79 0.03
N ALA A 142 -1.75 -1.41 -0.60
CA ALA A 142 -0.47 -2.09 -0.47
C ALA A 142 0.03 -2.05 0.98
N HIS A 143 0.76 -3.09 1.39
CA HIS A 143 1.37 -3.18 2.72
C HIS A 143 0.35 -3.09 3.87
N MET A 144 -0.89 -3.58 3.63
CA MET A 144 -2.01 -3.45 4.57
C MET A 144 -2.22 -2.00 5.05
N GLY A 145 -1.91 -1.01 4.20
CA GLY A 145 -2.00 0.42 4.52
C GLY A 145 -1.11 0.85 5.68
N TRP A 146 -0.05 0.09 5.96
CA TRP A 146 0.85 0.25 7.09
C TRP A 146 0.22 0.04 8.47
N TYR A 147 -0.92 -0.69 8.53
CA TYR A 147 -1.59 -1.10 9.76
C TYR A 147 -1.34 -2.57 10.13
N ALA A 148 -0.34 -3.23 9.52
CA ALA A 148 -0.04 -4.62 9.84
C ALA A 148 0.39 -4.84 11.30
N ASN A 149 0.87 -3.81 11.99
CA ASN A 149 1.18 -3.80 13.41
C ASN A 149 -0.02 -3.41 14.31
N ASP A 150 -1.14 -2.97 13.71
CA ASP A 150 -2.41 -2.65 14.40
C ASP A 150 -3.61 -3.22 13.62
N LEU A 151 -3.76 -4.53 13.69
CA LEU A 151 -4.83 -5.25 12.99
C LEU A 151 -6.22 -4.91 13.52
N GLY A 152 -6.33 -4.40 14.75
CA GLY A 152 -7.60 -3.93 15.31
C GLY A 152 -8.12 -2.70 14.56
N THR A 153 -7.29 -1.69 14.39
CA THR A 153 -7.63 -0.50 13.59
C THR A 153 -7.87 -0.87 12.13
N LEU A 154 -7.03 -1.73 11.55
CA LEU A 154 -7.23 -2.18 10.17
C LEU A 154 -8.57 -2.90 9.99
N ALA A 155 -8.96 -3.76 10.93
CA ALA A 155 -10.25 -4.46 10.90
C ALA A 155 -11.43 -3.47 10.88
N SER A 156 -11.38 -2.44 11.75
CA SER A 156 -12.41 -1.40 11.79
C SER A 156 -12.50 -0.64 10.45
N LEU A 157 -11.36 -0.31 9.85
CA LEU A 157 -11.30 0.35 8.54
C LEU A 157 -11.86 -0.54 7.43
N MET A 158 -11.56 -1.83 7.43
CA MET A 158 -12.11 -2.76 6.45
C MET A 158 -13.62 -2.96 6.61
N ASP A 159 -14.13 -2.92 7.83
CA ASP A 159 -15.59 -2.96 8.08
C ASP A 159 -16.27 -1.67 7.59
N GLU A 160 -15.62 -0.52 7.74
CA GLU A 160 -16.13 0.79 7.31
C GLU A 160 -16.01 1.03 5.79
N ILE A 161 -14.98 0.47 5.15
CA ILE A 161 -14.62 0.72 3.73
C ILE A 161 -14.71 -0.60 2.95
N PRO A 162 -15.91 -0.97 2.45
CA PRO A 162 -16.14 -2.28 1.84
C PRO A 162 -15.39 -2.50 0.52
N ASN A 163 -15.01 -1.45 -0.19
CA ASN A 163 -14.25 -1.48 -1.43
C ASN A 163 -12.71 -1.45 -1.20
N MET A 164 -12.25 -1.56 0.05
CA MET A 164 -10.83 -1.68 0.39
C MET A 164 -10.42 -3.14 0.50
N TYR A 165 -9.43 -3.53 -0.27
CA TYR A 165 -8.67 -4.78 -0.20
C TYR A 165 -7.28 -4.47 0.34
N VAL A 166 -6.55 -5.46 0.85
CA VAL A 166 -5.21 -5.26 1.37
C VAL A 166 -4.22 -6.28 0.81
N GLY A 167 -3.00 -5.81 0.50
CA GLY A 167 -1.91 -6.66 0.06
C GLY A 167 -0.85 -6.83 1.14
N ILE A 168 -0.32 -8.05 1.30
CA ILE A 168 0.63 -8.39 2.36
C ILE A 168 2.11 -8.18 1.99
N GLY A 169 2.40 -7.54 0.87
CA GLY A 169 3.78 -7.26 0.46
C GLY A 169 4.56 -6.48 1.53
N ALA A 170 5.77 -6.91 1.82
CA ALA A 170 6.73 -6.24 2.71
C ALA A 170 6.34 -6.10 4.20
N ILE A 171 5.25 -6.76 4.65
CA ILE A 171 4.78 -6.66 6.06
C ILE A 171 4.64 -8.04 6.74
N ILE A 172 5.24 -9.07 6.17
CA ILE A 172 5.11 -10.43 6.71
C ILE A 172 5.67 -10.56 8.13
N ALA A 173 6.64 -9.74 8.49
CA ALA A 173 7.23 -9.78 9.82
C ALA A 173 6.29 -9.22 10.90
N GLU A 174 5.52 -8.18 10.57
CA GLU A 174 4.50 -7.64 11.47
C GLU A 174 3.41 -8.69 11.74
N LEU A 175 3.01 -9.45 10.72
CA LEU A 175 2.06 -10.56 10.86
C LEU A 175 2.64 -11.71 11.69
N GLY A 176 3.84 -12.19 11.36
CA GLY A 176 4.50 -13.29 12.06
C GLY A 176 4.87 -12.98 13.52
N ARG A 177 4.89 -11.71 13.93
CA ARG A 177 5.10 -11.29 15.33
C ARG A 177 3.81 -11.28 16.17
N GLN A 178 2.64 -11.46 15.54
CA GLN A 178 1.34 -11.53 16.19
C GLN A 178 0.45 -12.63 15.58
N PRO A 179 0.93 -13.89 15.51
CA PRO A 179 0.30 -14.95 14.70
C PRO A 179 -1.16 -15.19 15.05
N LYS A 180 -1.52 -15.16 16.33
CA LYS A 180 -2.92 -15.37 16.76
C LYS A 180 -3.88 -14.29 16.27
N ASN A 181 -3.44 -13.02 16.26
CA ASN A 181 -4.25 -11.91 15.75
C ASN A 181 -4.29 -11.94 14.22
N ALA A 182 -3.14 -12.21 13.59
CA ALA A 182 -3.03 -12.36 12.15
C ALA A 182 -3.96 -13.46 11.63
N HIS A 183 -3.93 -14.65 12.23
CA HIS A 183 -4.84 -15.74 11.88
C HIS A 183 -6.32 -15.32 11.94
N LYS A 184 -6.75 -14.72 13.06
CA LYS A 184 -8.15 -14.24 13.21
C LYS A 184 -8.53 -13.22 12.14
N PHE A 185 -7.60 -12.30 11.85
CA PHE A 185 -7.80 -11.27 10.82
C PHE A 185 -7.95 -11.91 9.44
N PHE A 186 -7.08 -12.85 9.07
CA PHE A 186 -7.11 -13.52 7.78
C PHE A 186 -8.39 -14.34 7.61
N VAL A 187 -8.82 -15.09 8.63
CA VAL A 187 -10.09 -15.85 8.60
C VAL A 187 -11.27 -14.90 8.37
N LYS A 188 -11.32 -13.75 9.06
CA LYS A 188 -12.42 -12.78 8.92
C LYS A 188 -12.44 -12.11 7.54
N TYR A 189 -11.28 -11.78 6.98
CA TYR A 189 -11.17 -10.97 5.75
C TYR A 189 -10.56 -11.73 4.56
N GLN A 190 -10.62 -13.07 4.56
CA GLN A 190 -10.00 -13.94 3.55
C GLN A 190 -10.29 -13.54 2.10
N ASP A 191 -11.49 -13.01 1.83
CA ASP A 191 -11.90 -12.59 0.48
C ASP A 191 -11.36 -11.20 0.08
N ARG A 192 -10.68 -10.49 1.01
CA ARG A 192 -10.16 -9.14 0.80
C ARG A 192 -8.68 -8.98 1.13
N VAL A 193 -8.00 -10.08 1.46
CA VAL A 193 -6.54 -10.11 1.66
C VAL A 193 -5.89 -10.77 0.46
N LEU A 194 -4.93 -10.07 -0.17
CA LEU A 194 -4.21 -10.56 -1.34
C LEU A 194 -2.77 -10.92 -0.98
N PHE A 195 -2.37 -12.12 -1.40
CA PHE A 195 -0.97 -12.52 -1.35
C PHE A 195 -0.17 -11.72 -2.40
N GLY A 196 1.05 -11.32 -2.04
CA GLY A 196 1.98 -10.69 -2.94
C GLY A 196 3.26 -10.24 -2.25
N LYS A 197 4.22 -9.85 -3.06
CA LYS A 197 5.49 -9.27 -2.61
C LYS A 197 5.72 -7.92 -3.29
N ASP A 198 6.41 -7.03 -2.58
CA ASP A 198 6.76 -5.71 -3.08
C ASP A 198 7.85 -5.76 -4.18
N SER A 199 8.64 -6.83 -4.19
CA SER A 199 9.69 -7.04 -5.18
C SER A 199 9.89 -8.51 -5.48
N TRP A 200 10.30 -8.82 -6.71
CA TRP A 200 10.63 -10.19 -7.12
C TRP A 200 11.96 -10.61 -6.51
N LYS A 201 11.88 -11.34 -5.39
CA LYS A 201 13.02 -11.96 -4.69
C LYS A 201 12.60 -13.36 -4.26
N PRO A 202 12.86 -14.38 -5.09
CA PRO A 202 12.42 -15.76 -4.83
C PRO A 202 12.87 -16.29 -3.47
N ASP A 203 14.08 -15.98 -3.05
CA ASP A 203 14.67 -16.46 -1.78
C ASP A 203 13.92 -15.95 -0.52
N GLU A 204 13.05 -14.96 -0.67
CA GLU A 204 12.24 -14.44 0.43
C GLU A 204 10.88 -15.15 0.54
N PHE A 205 10.39 -15.84 -0.49
CA PHE A 205 9.09 -16.52 -0.48
C PHE A 205 8.98 -17.62 0.59
N PRO A 206 10.01 -18.44 0.87
CA PRO A 206 9.92 -19.44 1.93
C PRO A 206 9.55 -18.85 3.29
N THR A 207 10.00 -17.63 3.60
CA THR A 207 9.62 -16.92 4.83
C THR A 207 8.13 -16.60 4.87
N TYR A 208 7.56 -16.16 3.73
CA TYR A 208 6.13 -15.88 3.62
C TYR A 208 5.31 -17.17 3.83
N PHE A 209 5.69 -18.26 3.14
CA PHE A 209 4.99 -19.55 3.29
C PHE A 209 5.12 -20.09 4.71
N ARG A 210 6.28 -19.95 5.34
CA ARG A 210 6.48 -20.40 6.72
C ARG A 210 5.57 -19.67 7.71
N VAL A 211 5.36 -18.36 7.54
CA VAL A 211 4.41 -17.60 8.36
C VAL A 211 2.96 -18.01 8.08
N LEU A 212 2.60 -18.22 6.80
CA LEU A 212 1.22 -18.41 6.39
C LEU A 212 0.73 -19.85 6.47
N GLU A 213 1.64 -20.85 6.43
CA GLU A 213 1.31 -22.26 6.20
C GLU A 213 1.84 -23.20 7.28
N SER A 214 2.53 -22.69 8.33
CA SER A 214 3.06 -23.52 9.40
C SER A 214 2.69 -22.98 10.77
N ASP A 215 2.89 -23.79 11.79
CA ASP A 215 2.82 -23.46 13.21
C ASP A 215 4.23 -23.36 13.84
N ASP A 216 5.26 -23.16 13.02
CA ASP A 216 6.64 -23.02 13.48
C ASP A 216 6.79 -21.82 14.42
N GLU A 217 7.64 -21.98 15.43
CA GLU A 217 7.87 -20.95 16.43
C GLU A 217 9.28 -20.38 16.37
N TYR A 218 9.37 -19.07 16.67
CA TYR A 218 10.64 -18.38 16.96
C TYR A 218 11.70 -18.51 15.87
N PHE A 219 11.37 -18.13 14.63
CA PHE A 219 12.34 -18.11 13.54
C PHE A 219 12.69 -16.67 13.09
N PRO A 220 13.90 -16.45 12.56
CA PRO A 220 14.37 -15.10 12.23
C PRO A 220 13.71 -14.54 10.97
N TYR A 221 13.53 -13.23 10.96
CA TYR A 221 13.19 -12.50 9.73
C TYR A 221 14.43 -12.36 8.84
N HIS A 222 14.24 -12.47 7.54
CA HIS A 222 15.35 -12.41 6.57
C HIS A 222 15.97 -11.02 6.38
N LYS A 223 15.32 -9.94 6.83
CA LYS A 223 15.88 -8.59 6.74
C LYS A 223 16.84 -8.33 7.91
N LYS A 224 18.12 -8.15 7.62
CA LYS A 224 19.16 -7.95 8.64
C LYS A 224 18.95 -6.73 9.53
N TYR A 225 18.30 -5.67 9.01
CA TYR A 225 17.97 -4.48 9.80
C TYR A 225 16.77 -4.70 10.76
N HIS A 226 16.19 -5.89 10.73
CA HIS A 226 15.22 -6.39 11.71
C HIS A 226 15.73 -7.65 12.39
N ALA A 227 17.02 -7.69 12.69
CA ALA A 227 17.70 -8.88 13.23
C ALA A 227 17.11 -9.39 14.55
N PHE A 228 16.44 -8.53 15.31
CA PHE A 228 15.80 -8.88 16.59
C PHE A 228 14.34 -9.29 16.46
N TRP A 229 13.81 -9.35 15.24
CA TRP A 229 12.43 -9.74 15.00
C TRP A 229 12.34 -11.26 14.81
N ALA A 230 11.85 -11.97 15.84
CA ALA A 230 11.43 -13.36 15.70
C ALA A 230 9.98 -13.41 15.20
N MET A 231 9.73 -14.38 14.35
CA MET A 231 8.41 -14.62 13.74
C MET A 231 7.89 -16.00 14.13
N TYR A 232 6.61 -16.18 13.96
CA TYR A 232 5.86 -17.39 14.24
C TYR A 232 4.91 -17.66 13.06
N GLY A 233 4.63 -18.93 12.80
CA GLY A 233 3.56 -19.37 11.91
C GLY A 233 2.16 -19.01 12.47
N MET A 234 1.14 -18.89 11.63
CA MET A 234 -0.20 -18.48 12.05
C MET A 234 -1.30 -19.42 11.58
#